data_b11a52c05b6bbc1f5a2a914d181d7a32
#
_entry.id   b11a52c05b6bbc1f5a2a914d181d7a32
#
_cell.length_a   1.000
_cell.length_b   1.000
_cell.length_c   1.000
_cell.angle_alpha   90.00
_cell.angle_beta   90.00
_cell.angle_gamma   90.00
#
_symmetry.space_group_name_H-M   'P 1'
#
loop_
_entity.id
_entity.type
_entity.pdbx_description
1 polymer ?
#
loop_
_entity_poly.entity_id
_entity_poly.type
_entity_poly.pdbx_seq_one_letter_code
_entity_poly.pdbx_strand_id
1 'polypeptide(L)'
;MPLDVEDHPYREFERAGWERAAPSYAGSFQAITSLFAKQLLEAVGAGPRIKLLDVACGSGYMAAMAAESGAQVEAVDFSPNMVDAAMRGYPALSFRLADAEALPFADNTFDAVVIGFGVHHFPFPLRALAEARRVLRTGGRLGFTVWAPIDEHLIQKVVVDAVRVVGNPAAALPTAPAGAICEIETCLSLLRDSGFVLPPPRAQRLTAPASIESARQLIQLLTDGTVRMSSVIRSLPQDKMALLTMAVERSIERYREGDVFKVPAAAILAVGAKA
;
A
#
# COMPACT_ATOMS: atom_id res chain seq x y z
N MET A 1 17.29 -20.05 17.24
CA MET A 1 17.93 -19.52 16.02
C MET A 1 17.00 -18.48 15.46
N PRO A 2 17.43 -17.24 15.18
CA PRO A 2 16.62 -16.36 14.38
C PRO A 2 16.44 -17.04 13.01
N LEU A 3 15.18 -17.12 12.54
CA LEU A 3 14.88 -17.58 11.19
C LEU A 3 15.69 -16.72 10.20
N ASP A 4 16.36 -17.38 9.25
CA ASP A 4 17.06 -16.68 8.18
C ASP A 4 16.09 -15.69 7.52
N VAL A 5 16.58 -14.52 7.20
CA VAL A 5 15.81 -13.37 6.70
C VAL A 5 15.04 -13.71 5.43
N GLU A 6 15.53 -14.69 4.65
CA GLU A 6 14.95 -15.14 3.40
C GLU A 6 13.69 -16.02 3.60
N ASP A 7 13.55 -16.73 4.72
CA ASP A 7 12.50 -17.74 4.97
C ASP A 7 11.39 -17.28 5.94
N HIS A 8 11.18 -15.98 6.11
CA HIS A 8 10.15 -15.56 7.05
C HIS A 8 8.73 -15.87 6.52
N PRO A 9 7.86 -16.60 7.27
CA PRO A 9 6.52 -17.02 6.81
C PRO A 9 5.63 -15.86 6.32
N TYR A 10 5.81 -14.66 6.86
CA TYR A 10 5.10 -13.47 6.45
C TYR A 10 5.50 -13.03 5.02
N ARG A 11 6.77 -13.15 4.64
CA ARG A 11 7.24 -12.83 3.27
C ARG A 11 6.54 -13.70 2.23
N GLU A 12 6.47 -15.01 2.46
CA GLU A 12 5.79 -15.92 1.55
C GLU A 12 4.28 -15.68 1.50
N PHE A 13 3.65 -15.40 2.65
CA PHE A 13 2.24 -15.05 2.71
C PHE A 13 1.93 -13.80 1.88
N GLU A 14 2.72 -12.74 2.01
CA GLU A 14 2.57 -11.51 1.24
C GLU A 14 2.85 -11.76 -0.26
N ARG A 15 3.94 -12.48 -0.60
CA ARG A 15 4.28 -12.81 -1.98
C ARG A 15 3.15 -13.57 -2.67
N ALA A 16 2.70 -14.67 -2.09
CA ALA A 16 1.60 -15.47 -2.64
C ALA A 16 0.29 -14.69 -2.74
N GLY A 17 0.07 -13.77 -1.79
CA GLY A 17 -1.09 -12.89 -1.79
C GLY A 17 -1.08 -11.89 -2.93
N TRP A 18 0.04 -11.21 -3.15
CA TRP A 18 0.19 -10.22 -4.23
C TRP A 18 0.26 -10.87 -5.61
N GLU A 19 0.90 -12.04 -5.77
CA GLU A 19 0.82 -12.84 -6.99
C GLU A 19 -0.64 -13.14 -7.39
N ARG A 20 -1.46 -13.49 -6.41
CA ARG A 20 -2.89 -13.75 -6.63
C ARG A 20 -3.70 -12.49 -6.94
N ALA A 21 -3.37 -11.35 -6.31
CA ALA A 21 -4.08 -10.09 -6.49
C ALA A 21 -3.74 -9.38 -7.81
N ALA A 22 -2.51 -9.54 -8.32
CA ALA A 22 -1.98 -8.78 -9.45
C ALA A 22 -2.89 -8.74 -10.69
N PRO A 23 -3.55 -9.84 -11.12
CA PRO A 23 -4.40 -9.82 -12.32
C PRO A 23 -5.61 -8.88 -12.21
N SER A 24 -6.11 -8.64 -11.00
CA SER A 24 -7.32 -7.86 -10.75
C SER A 24 -7.06 -6.50 -10.07
N TYR A 25 -5.87 -6.29 -9.51
CA TYR A 25 -5.56 -5.11 -8.69
C TYR A 25 -5.81 -3.77 -9.40
N ALA A 26 -5.37 -3.65 -10.66
CA ALA A 26 -5.53 -2.42 -11.44
C ALA A 26 -7.01 -2.06 -11.68
N GLY A 27 -7.86 -3.05 -11.86
CA GLY A 27 -9.31 -2.88 -12.04
C GLY A 27 -10.11 -2.87 -10.74
N SER A 28 -9.45 -2.94 -9.58
CA SER A 28 -10.11 -3.06 -8.28
C SER A 28 -9.55 -2.08 -7.24
N PHE A 29 -8.75 -2.55 -6.31
CA PHE A 29 -8.33 -1.79 -5.12
C PHE A 29 -7.39 -0.61 -5.43
N GLN A 30 -6.75 -0.59 -6.60
CA GLN A 30 -5.98 0.56 -7.08
C GLN A 30 -6.81 1.86 -7.04
N ALA A 31 -8.13 1.80 -7.33
CA ALA A 31 -9.00 2.97 -7.26
C ALA A 31 -9.02 3.62 -5.86
N ILE A 32 -8.78 2.81 -4.80
CA ILE A 32 -8.74 3.30 -3.43
C ILE A 32 -7.34 3.86 -3.09
N THR A 33 -6.27 3.14 -3.44
CA THR A 33 -4.91 3.58 -3.14
C THR A 33 -4.52 4.84 -3.92
N SER A 34 -4.99 4.99 -5.16
CA SER A 34 -4.72 6.15 -6.01
C SER A 34 -5.30 7.47 -5.48
N LEU A 35 -6.29 7.43 -4.59
CA LEU A 35 -6.85 8.63 -3.95
C LEU A 35 -5.80 9.46 -3.19
N PHE A 36 -4.68 8.83 -2.80
CA PHE A 36 -3.62 9.44 -1.99
C PHE A 36 -2.31 9.69 -2.78
N ALA A 37 -2.27 9.27 -4.05
CA ALA A 37 -1.04 9.30 -4.85
C ALA A 37 -0.53 10.72 -5.09
N LYS A 38 -1.44 11.64 -5.42
CA LYS A 38 -1.08 13.05 -5.68
C LYS A 38 -0.38 13.68 -4.47
N GLN A 39 -0.92 13.52 -3.28
CA GLN A 39 -0.35 14.07 -2.05
C GLN A 39 1.02 13.47 -1.74
N LEU A 40 1.21 12.17 -2.00
CA LEU A 40 2.51 11.52 -1.80
C LEU A 40 3.55 12.07 -2.79
N LEU A 41 3.21 12.19 -4.06
CA LEU A 41 4.11 12.74 -5.09
C LEU A 41 4.49 14.20 -4.82
N GLU A 42 3.52 15.04 -4.43
CA GLU A 42 3.76 16.43 -4.04
C GLU A 42 4.68 16.54 -2.82
N ALA A 43 4.52 15.66 -1.83
CA ALA A 43 5.31 15.67 -0.59
C ALA A 43 6.80 15.38 -0.82
N VAL A 44 7.13 14.59 -1.84
CA VAL A 44 8.54 14.33 -2.22
C VAL A 44 9.06 15.30 -3.29
N GLY A 45 8.20 16.17 -3.82
CA GLY A 45 8.56 17.14 -4.86
C GLY A 45 8.71 16.53 -6.24
N ALA A 46 7.92 15.50 -6.57
CA ALA A 46 7.92 14.88 -7.90
C ALA A 46 7.62 15.93 -8.98
N GLY A 47 8.39 15.93 -10.06
CA GLY A 47 8.26 16.90 -11.15
C GLY A 47 9.45 16.92 -12.10
N PRO A 48 9.54 17.92 -12.98
CA PRO A 48 10.62 18.02 -13.96
C PRO A 48 12.01 17.99 -13.32
N ARG A 49 12.92 17.22 -13.92
CA ARG A 49 14.33 17.04 -13.49
C ARG A 49 14.51 16.21 -12.21
N ILE A 50 13.43 15.68 -11.61
CA ILE A 50 13.51 14.77 -10.46
C ILE A 50 13.68 13.34 -10.98
N LYS A 51 14.71 12.66 -10.52
CA LYS A 51 14.85 11.21 -10.69
C LYS A 51 14.19 10.51 -9.52
N LEU A 52 13.07 9.83 -9.78
CA LEU A 52 12.23 9.23 -8.79
C LEU A 52 12.26 7.70 -8.88
N LEU A 53 12.32 7.04 -7.72
CA LEU A 53 12.14 5.60 -7.60
C LEU A 53 10.79 5.31 -6.91
N ASP A 54 9.95 4.51 -7.56
CA ASP A 54 8.72 3.95 -6.98
C ASP A 54 9.00 2.52 -6.49
N VAL A 55 8.98 2.30 -5.17
CA VAL A 55 9.28 1.02 -4.53
C VAL A 55 7.97 0.36 -4.10
N ALA A 56 7.82 -0.93 -4.39
CA ALA A 56 6.56 -1.67 -4.32
C ALA A 56 5.49 -1.01 -5.21
N CYS A 57 5.84 -0.82 -6.48
CA CYS A 57 5.06 -0.04 -7.44
C CYS A 57 3.74 -0.70 -7.84
N GLY A 58 3.53 -1.99 -7.52
CA GLY A 58 2.34 -2.74 -7.87
C GLY A 58 2.07 -2.68 -9.38
N SER A 59 0.87 -2.28 -9.77
CA SER A 59 0.44 -2.12 -11.16
C SER A 59 1.02 -0.90 -11.89
N GLY A 60 1.89 -0.09 -11.24
CA GLY A 60 2.64 1.00 -11.86
C GLY A 60 1.93 2.36 -11.95
N TYR A 61 0.74 2.52 -11.37
CA TYR A 61 -0.03 3.76 -11.48
C TYR A 61 0.67 4.99 -10.85
N MET A 62 1.39 4.79 -9.72
CA MET A 62 2.14 5.86 -9.06
C MET A 62 3.32 6.31 -9.92
N ALA A 63 4.06 5.36 -10.49
CA ALA A 63 5.13 5.62 -11.43
C ALA A 63 4.62 6.42 -12.65
N ALA A 64 3.44 6.06 -13.20
CA ALA A 64 2.83 6.76 -14.32
C ALA A 64 2.47 8.22 -13.95
N MET A 65 1.81 8.43 -12.81
CA MET A 65 1.48 9.79 -12.34
C MET A 65 2.74 10.64 -12.09
N ALA A 66 3.82 10.03 -11.57
CA ALA A 66 5.09 10.73 -11.40
C ALA A 66 5.71 11.11 -12.76
N ALA A 67 5.67 10.21 -13.74
CA ALA A 67 6.14 10.51 -15.10
C ALA A 67 5.32 11.60 -15.80
N GLU A 68 4.00 11.61 -15.63
CA GLU A 68 3.11 12.67 -16.10
C GLU A 68 3.45 14.04 -15.49
N SER A 69 3.96 14.07 -14.26
CA SER A 69 4.47 15.32 -13.64
C SER A 69 5.83 15.79 -14.20
N GLY A 70 6.45 15.00 -15.09
CA GLY A 70 7.74 15.29 -15.71
C GLY A 70 8.95 14.67 -15.00
N ALA A 71 8.76 13.81 -14.01
CA ALA A 71 9.84 13.09 -13.35
C ALA A 71 10.43 11.98 -14.24
N GLN A 72 11.73 11.69 -14.05
CA GLN A 72 12.37 10.50 -14.60
C GLN A 72 12.17 9.35 -13.63
N VAL A 73 11.37 8.35 -14.01
CA VAL A 73 10.90 7.32 -13.09
C VAL A 73 11.54 5.97 -13.38
N GLU A 74 12.03 5.34 -12.31
CA GLU A 74 12.28 3.91 -12.24
C GLU A 74 11.34 3.31 -11.19
N ALA A 75 10.90 2.07 -11.38
CA ALA A 75 9.96 1.43 -10.48
C ALA A 75 10.32 -0.04 -10.23
N VAL A 76 10.11 -0.50 -9.02
CA VAL A 76 10.40 -1.89 -8.63
C VAL A 76 9.26 -2.50 -7.82
N ASP A 77 9.05 -3.79 -8.03
CA ASP A 77 8.16 -4.62 -7.21
C ASP A 77 8.77 -6.01 -7.03
N PHE A 78 8.42 -6.69 -5.93
CA PHE A 78 8.92 -8.04 -5.65
C PHE A 78 8.07 -9.14 -6.28
N SER A 79 6.85 -8.80 -6.75
CA SER A 79 5.93 -9.71 -7.44
C SER A 79 6.16 -9.67 -8.95
N PRO A 80 6.58 -10.77 -9.59
CA PRO A 80 6.67 -10.84 -11.05
C PRO A 80 5.36 -10.47 -11.73
N ASN A 81 4.22 -10.91 -11.19
CA ASN A 81 2.91 -10.63 -11.78
C ASN A 81 2.53 -9.14 -11.69
N MET A 82 2.96 -8.42 -10.63
CA MET A 82 2.80 -6.97 -10.53
C MET A 82 3.67 -6.24 -11.56
N VAL A 83 4.94 -6.64 -11.69
CA VAL A 83 5.85 -6.07 -12.70
C VAL A 83 5.29 -6.27 -14.11
N ASP A 84 4.80 -7.47 -14.42
CA ASP A 84 4.17 -7.77 -15.71
C ASP A 84 2.90 -6.92 -15.94
N ALA A 85 2.08 -6.72 -14.92
CA ALA A 85 0.90 -5.86 -15.00
C ALA A 85 1.28 -4.39 -15.26
N ALA A 86 2.31 -3.90 -14.56
CA ALA A 86 2.82 -2.54 -14.73
C ALA A 86 3.41 -2.32 -16.13
N MET A 87 4.22 -3.26 -16.64
CA MET A 87 4.77 -3.20 -18.01
C MET A 87 3.68 -3.21 -19.09
N ARG A 88 2.60 -3.99 -18.90
CA ARG A 88 1.46 -3.97 -19.83
C ARG A 88 0.67 -2.67 -19.77
N GLY A 89 0.48 -2.12 -18.56
CA GLY A 89 -0.26 -0.87 -18.36
C GLY A 89 0.48 0.37 -18.84
N TYR A 90 1.82 0.37 -18.69
CA TYR A 90 2.65 1.55 -18.91
C TYR A 90 3.96 1.17 -19.65
N PRO A 91 3.89 0.74 -20.91
CA PRO A 91 5.03 0.17 -21.64
C PRO A 91 6.17 1.16 -21.91
N ALA A 92 5.95 2.46 -21.71
CA ALA A 92 6.98 3.49 -21.87
C ALA A 92 7.82 3.72 -20.61
N LEU A 93 7.46 3.09 -19.47
CA LEU A 93 8.16 3.23 -18.19
C LEU A 93 9.05 2.02 -17.89
N SER A 94 10.04 2.23 -17.01
CA SER A 94 10.98 1.19 -16.58
C SER A 94 10.48 0.52 -15.30
N PHE A 95 10.18 -0.78 -15.37
CA PHE A 95 9.80 -1.61 -14.24
C PHE A 95 10.77 -2.78 -14.08
N ARG A 96 11.14 -3.12 -12.83
CA ARG A 96 12.06 -4.22 -12.54
C ARG A 96 11.57 -5.05 -11.36
N LEU A 97 11.82 -6.34 -11.44
CA LEU A 97 11.67 -7.23 -10.31
C LEU A 97 12.79 -6.97 -9.30
N ALA A 98 12.45 -6.56 -8.07
CA ALA A 98 13.41 -6.35 -7.00
C ALA A 98 12.74 -6.38 -5.63
N ASP A 99 13.54 -6.75 -4.60
CA ASP A 99 13.14 -6.66 -3.21
C ASP A 99 13.45 -5.26 -2.66
N ALA A 100 12.48 -4.65 -1.97
CA ALA A 100 12.68 -3.36 -1.31
C ALA A 100 13.79 -3.37 -0.25
N GLU A 101 14.08 -4.54 0.33
CA GLU A 101 15.13 -4.74 1.33
C GLU A 101 16.53 -4.94 0.71
N ALA A 102 16.64 -5.00 -0.64
CA ALA A 102 17.90 -5.14 -1.39
C ALA A 102 17.76 -4.49 -2.78
N LEU A 103 17.71 -3.17 -2.83
CA LEU A 103 17.48 -2.41 -4.07
C LEU A 103 18.66 -2.50 -5.05
N PRO A 104 18.44 -2.86 -6.33
CA PRO A 104 19.50 -3.06 -7.33
C PRO A 104 19.99 -1.75 -7.94
N PHE A 105 20.20 -0.73 -7.11
CA PHE A 105 20.65 0.60 -7.54
C PHE A 105 21.87 1.04 -6.74
N ALA A 106 22.71 1.86 -7.35
CA ALA A 106 23.85 2.47 -6.69
C ALA A 106 23.41 3.49 -5.63
N ASP A 107 24.28 3.75 -4.67
CA ASP A 107 24.10 4.81 -3.68
C ASP A 107 23.89 6.17 -4.37
N ASN A 108 23.11 7.04 -3.74
CA ASN A 108 22.93 8.43 -4.17
C ASN A 108 22.47 8.58 -5.64
N THR A 109 21.55 7.71 -6.07
CA THR A 109 21.06 7.67 -7.46
C THR A 109 19.81 8.54 -7.67
N PHE A 110 18.93 8.64 -6.68
CA PHE A 110 17.60 9.24 -6.81
C PHE A 110 17.46 10.53 -6.01
N ASP A 111 16.66 11.45 -6.51
CA ASP A 111 16.27 12.68 -5.82
C ASP A 111 15.06 12.44 -4.91
N ALA A 112 14.19 11.50 -5.28
CA ALA A 112 13.01 11.12 -4.52
C ALA A 112 12.78 9.61 -4.56
N VAL A 113 12.24 9.06 -3.46
CA VAL A 113 11.73 7.70 -3.36
C VAL A 113 10.30 7.77 -2.84
N VAL A 114 9.39 7.00 -3.43
CA VAL A 114 8.02 6.82 -2.95
C VAL A 114 7.73 5.37 -2.65
N ILE A 115 6.90 5.12 -1.62
CA ILE A 115 6.39 3.79 -1.27
C ILE A 115 4.89 3.92 -0.99
N GLY A 116 4.06 3.68 -2.02
CA GLY A 116 2.61 3.78 -1.90
C GLY A 116 2.00 2.52 -1.28
N PHE A 117 1.63 2.56 0.01
CA PHE A 117 1.00 1.44 0.73
C PHE A 117 1.83 0.14 0.75
N GLY A 118 3.17 0.26 0.60
CA GLY A 118 4.09 -0.89 0.60
C GLY A 118 4.67 -1.22 1.98
N VAL A 119 5.03 -0.21 2.78
CA VAL A 119 5.85 -0.36 4.00
C VAL A 119 5.31 -1.40 4.99
N HIS A 120 4.00 -1.46 5.19
CA HIS A 120 3.36 -2.40 6.13
C HIS A 120 3.27 -3.85 5.60
N HIS A 121 3.70 -4.08 4.36
CA HIS A 121 3.83 -5.42 3.77
C HIS A 121 5.26 -5.96 3.82
N PHE A 122 6.24 -5.12 4.19
CA PHE A 122 7.63 -5.58 4.29
C PHE A 122 7.85 -6.37 5.59
N PRO A 123 8.48 -7.54 5.53
CA PRO A 123 8.90 -8.27 6.73
C PRO A 123 9.83 -7.44 7.63
N PHE A 124 10.77 -6.73 7.03
CA PHE A 124 11.77 -5.91 7.74
C PHE A 124 11.76 -4.46 7.23
N PRO A 125 10.75 -3.65 7.60
CA PRO A 125 10.58 -2.30 7.05
C PRO A 125 11.77 -1.39 7.30
N LEU A 126 12.50 -1.54 8.41
CA LEU A 126 13.74 -0.77 8.66
C LEU A 126 14.83 -1.04 7.61
N ARG A 127 14.94 -2.27 7.10
CA ARG A 127 15.88 -2.59 6.01
C ARG A 127 15.47 -1.93 4.71
N ALA A 128 14.20 -2.02 4.35
CA ALA A 128 13.68 -1.38 3.15
C ALA A 128 13.85 0.16 3.19
N LEU A 129 13.59 0.78 4.34
CA LEU A 129 13.80 2.22 4.51
C LEU A 129 15.30 2.59 4.51
N ALA A 130 16.17 1.74 5.05
CA ALA A 130 17.64 1.95 4.96
C ALA A 130 18.12 1.86 3.50
N GLU A 131 17.61 0.92 2.70
CA GLU A 131 17.91 0.81 1.27
C GLU A 131 17.36 2.03 0.51
N ALA A 132 16.12 2.47 0.79
CA ALA A 132 15.58 3.70 0.23
C ALA A 132 16.48 4.92 0.55
N ARG A 133 16.98 5.01 1.80
CA ARG A 133 17.94 6.04 2.19
C ARG A 133 19.28 5.91 1.46
N ARG A 134 19.80 4.68 1.29
CA ARG A 134 21.07 4.44 0.59
C ARG A 134 21.02 4.95 -0.84
N VAL A 135 19.95 4.64 -1.57
CA VAL A 135 19.81 5.03 -2.98
C VAL A 135 19.43 6.50 -3.18
N LEU A 136 18.94 7.19 -2.16
CA LEU A 136 18.68 8.63 -2.21
C LEU A 136 19.98 9.43 -2.18
N ARG A 137 20.01 10.57 -2.90
CA ARG A 137 21.05 11.60 -2.78
C ARG A 137 20.90 12.37 -1.46
N THR A 138 21.98 13.00 -1.00
CA THR A 138 21.89 14.00 0.08
C THR A 138 20.87 15.08 -0.32
N GLY A 139 19.98 15.44 0.60
CA GLY A 139 18.83 16.34 0.36
C GLY A 139 17.63 15.68 -0.30
N GLY A 140 17.75 14.44 -0.80
CA GLY A 140 16.67 13.67 -1.37
C GLY A 140 15.59 13.28 -0.35
N ARG A 141 14.38 13.05 -0.81
CA ARG A 141 13.21 12.77 0.05
C ARG A 141 12.65 11.38 -0.18
N LEU A 142 12.33 10.71 0.93
CA LEU A 142 11.45 9.54 0.95
C LEU A 142 10.06 9.97 1.42
N GLY A 143 9.03 9.57 0.69
CA GLY A 143 7.65 9.62 1.14
C GLY A 143 7.01 8.25 1.10
N PHE A 144 6.19 7.94 2.09
CA PHE A 144 5.38 6.71 2.03
C PHE A 144 3.98 6.92 2.60
N THR A 145 3.05 6.07 2.16
CA THR A 145 1.70 5.98 2.74
C THR A 145 1.48 4.62 3.37
N VAL A 146 0.71 4.62 4.47
CA VAL A 146 0.15 3.41 5.09
C VAL A 146 -1.31 3.68 5.44
N TRP A 147 -2.09 2.63 5.65
CA TRP A 147 -3.46 2.81 6.14
C TRP A 147 -3.46 3.38 7.55
N ALA A 148 -4.39 4.31 7.82
CA ALA A 148 -4.68 4.78 9.18
C ALA A 148 -5.27 3.64 10.03
N PRO A 149 -5.39 3.82 11.37
CA PRO A 149 -6.05 2.84 12.23
C PRO A 149 -7.41 2.42 11.69
N ILE A 150 -7.78 1.16 11.92
CA ILE A 150 -8.99 0.55 11.36
C ILE A 150 -10.26 1.36 11.67
N ASP A 151 -10.29 2.05 12.80
CA ASP A 151 -11.44 2.88 13.20
C ASP A 151 -11.58 4.16 12.38
N GLU A 152 -10.54 4.56 11.65
CA GLU A 152 -10.51 5.69 10.74
C GLU A 152 -10.61 5.26 9.26
N HIS A 153 -10.10 4.06 8.93
CA HIS A 153 -10.12 3.51 7.57
C HIS A 153 -11.38 2.67 7.33
N LEU A 154 -12.51 3.38 7.09
CA LEU A 154 -13.85 2.78 7.10
C LEU A 154 -14.12 1.83 5.94
N ILE A 155 -13.46 1.99 4.78
CA ILE A 155 -13.51 1.05 3.66
C ILE A 155 -13.25 -0.38 4.11
N GLN A 156 -12.26 -0.58 4.96
CA GLN A 156 -11.91 -1.90 5.47
C GLN A 156 -12.70 -2.25 6.73
N LYS A 157 -12.93 -1.27 7.62
CA LYS A 157 -13.61 -1.47 8.90
C LYS A 157 -14.98 -2.10 8.74
N VAL A 158 -15.81 -1.60 7.82
CA VAL A 158 -17.19 -2.09 7.66
C VAL A 158 -17.22 -3.57 7.26
N VAL A 159 -16.23 -4.04 6.49
CA VAL A 159 -16.13 -5.46 6.12
C VAL A 159 -15.55 -6.29 7.26
N VAL A 160 -14.54 -5.78 7.99
CA VAL A 160 -13.98 -6.44 9.18
C VAL A 160 -15.07 -6.66 10.25
N ASP A 161 -15.86 -5.64 10.54
CA ASP A 161 -16.92 -5.73 11.52
C ASP A 161 -18.03 -6.71 11.08
N ALA A 162 -18.38 -6.69 9.78
CA ALA A 162 -19.34 -7.66 9.22
C ALA A 162 -18.81 -9.11 9.30
N VAL A 163 -17.54 -9.34 9.00
CA VAL A 163 -16.90 -10.68 9.16
C VAL A 163 -16.96 -11.15 10.61
N ARG A 164 -16.75 -10.27 11.58
CA ARG A 164 -16.86 -10.62 13.01
C ARG A 164 -18.28 -11.07 13.39
N VAL A 165 -19.30 -10.41 12.81
CA VAL A 165 -20.72 -10.75 13.07
C VAL A 165 -21.09 -12.10 12.48
N VAL A 166 -20.64 -12.42 11.25
CA VAL A 166 -20.98 -13.68 10.59
C VAL A 166 -20.14 -14.87 11.05
N GLY A 167 -19.16 -14.64 11.90
CA GLY A 167 -18.22 -15.62 12.40
C GLY A 167 -16.93 -15.65 11.57
N ASN A 168 -15.81 -15.33 12.21
CA ASN A 168 -14.50 -15.30 11.58
C ASN A 168 -13.84 -16.69 11.63
N PRO A 169 -13.72 -17.39 10.53
CA PRO A 169 -12.99 -18.66 10.46
C PRO A 169 -11.47 -18.44 10.38
N ALA A 170 -10.99 -17.18 10.33
CA ALA A 170 -9.59 -16.90 10.12
C ALA A 170 -8.76 -17.49 11.28
N ALA A 171 -8.32 -18.71 11.08
CA ALA A 171 -7.16 -19.26 11.73
C ALA A 171 -5.99 -18.28 11.61
N ALA A 172 -5.06 -18.33 12.55
CA ALA A 172 -3.91 -17.43 12.65
C ALA A 172 -3.21 -17.19 11.28
N LEU A 173 -3.59 -16.09 10.62
CA LEU A 173 -2.83 -15.62 9.46
C LEU A 173 -1.46 -15.11 9.94
N PRO A 174 -0.39 -15.28 9.16
CA PRO A 174 0.92 -14.73 9.49
C PRO A 174 0.81 -13.23 9.83
N THR A 175 1.53 -12.80 10.85
CA THR A 175 1.59 -11.40 11.28
C THR A 175 2.90 -10.77 10.90
N ALA A 176 2.88 -9.47 10.56
CA ALA A 176 4.09 -8.72 10.30
C ALA A 176 5.01 -8.74 11.53
N PRO A 177 6.31 -9.03 11.37
CA PRO A 177 7.27 -9.03 12.49
C PRO A 177 7.36 -7.67 13.18
N ALA A 178 7.24 -6.58 12.40
CA ALA A 178 7.26 -5.21 12.91
C ALA A 178 5.96 -4.76 13.59
N GLY A 179 4.94 -5.63 13.64
CA GLY A 179 3.62 -5.25 14.14
C GLY A 179 2.83 -4.34 13.18
N ALA A 180 1.80 -3.67 13.70
CA ALA A 180 0.97 -2.80 12.89
C ALA A 180 1.64 -1.43 12.67
N ILE A 181 1.75 -1.00 11.40
CA ILE A 181 2.25 0.33 11.02
C ILE A 181 1.05 1.14 10.54
N CYS A 182 0.34 1.75 11.48
CA CYS A 182 -0.90 2.50 11.22
C CYS A 182 -1.04 3.75 12.10
N GLU A 183 0.02 4.17 12.81
CA GLU A 183 0.05 5.37 13.64
C GLU A 183 1.14 6.32 13.18
N ILE A 184 0.90 7.63 13.31
CA ILE A 184 1.85 8.68 12.92
C ILE A 184 3.19 8.47 13.63
N GLU A 185 3.19 8.25 14.95
CA GLU A 185 4.43 8.11 15.71
C GLU A 185 5.22 6.85 15.30
N THR A 186 4.55 5.75 14.99
CA THR A 186 5.20 4.56 14.43
C THR A 186 5.90 4.87 13.10
N CYS A 187 5.23 5.60 12.20
CA CYS A 187 5.81 6.01 10.92
C CYS A 187 7.03 6.93 11.12
N LEU A 188 6.93 7.89 12.05
CA LEU A 188 8.03 8.80 12.37
C LEU A 188 9.22 8.10 13.05
N SER A 189 8.95 7.11 13.92
CA SER A 189 10.00 6.27 14.51
C SER A 189 10.75 5.48 13.43
N LEU A 190 10.03 4.80 12.53
CA LEU A 190 10.65 4.07 11.43
C LEU A 190 11.58 4.95 10.59
N LEU A 191 11.17 6.18 10.28
CA LEU A 191 12.02 7.14 9.55
C LEU A 191 13.26 7.53 10.37
N ARG A 192 13.11 7.87 11.65
CA ARG A 192 14.24 8.22 12.53
C ARG A 192 15.24 7.06 12.67
N ASP A 193 14.72 5.87 12.94
CA ASP A 193 15.52 4.66 13.16
C ASP A 193 16.26 4.21 11.89
N SER A 194 15.73 4.60 10.71
CA SER A 194 16.39 4.42 9.40
C SER A 194 17.32 5.58 9.03
N GLY A 195 17.57 6.55 9.93
CA GLY A 195 18.51 7.64 9.77
C GLY A 195 18.01 8.82 8.94
N PHE A 196 16.70 8.97 8.74
CA PHE A 196 16.14 10.16 8.09
C PHE A 196 15.97 11.32 9.07
N VAL A 197 16.19 12.53 8.60
CA VAL A 197 15.71 13.75 9.25
C VAL A 197 14.25 14.02 8.85
N LEU A 198 13.48 14.67 9.72
CA LEU A 198 12.04 14.84 9.54
C LEU A 198 11.72 16.29 9.19
N PRO A 199 11.66 16.70 7.91
CA PRO A 199 11.27 18.05 7.51
C PRO A 199 9.76 18.28 7.75
N PRO A 200 9.31 19.49 8.04
CA PRO A 200 7.88 19.82 8.06
C PRO A 200 7.26 19.80 6.64
N PRO A 201 6.01 19.33 6.48
CA PRO A 201 5.24 18.52 7.43
C PRO A 201 5.80 17.10 7.53
N ARG A 202 6.01 16.57 8.74
CA ARG A 202 6.68 15.27 8.99
C ARG A 202 5.81 14.09 8.65
N ALA A 203 4.54 14.18 9.07
CA ALA A 203 3.49 13.22 8.75
C ALA A 203 2.12 13.89 8.88
N GLN A 204 1.15 13.37 8.14
CA GLN A 204 -0.23 13.86 8.18
C GLN A 204 -1.22 12.73 7.93
N ARG A 205 -2.40 12.85 8.51
CA ARG A 205 -3.56 12.01 8.19
C ARG A 205 -4.24 12.56 6.94
N LEU A 206 -4.55 11.66 6.02
CA LEU A 206 -5.28 11.94 4.79
C LEU A 206 -6.60 11.17 4.82
N THR A 207 -7.67 11.80 4.39
CA THR A 207 -8.98 11.14 4.24
C THR A 207 -9.55 11.50 2.88
N ALA A 208 -10.05 10.50 2.17
CA ALA A 208 -10.70 10.67 0.88
C ALA A 208 -11.96 9.79 0.79
N PRO A 209 -13.05 10.27 0.18
CA PRO A 209 -14.23 9.47 -0.04
C PRO A 209 -14.03 8.50 -1.21
N ALA A 210 -14.08 7.21 -0.93
CA ALA A 210 -14.09 6.18 -1.96
C ALA A 210 -15.52 5.97 -2.47
N SER A 211 -15.72 6.01 -3.78
CA SER A 211 -17.01 5.74 -4.41
C SER A 211 -17.23 4.25 -4.53
N ILE A 212 -18.27 3.74 -3.88
CA ILE A 212 -18.65 2.33 -3.85
C ILE A 212 -20.09 2.22 -4.38
N GLU A 213 -20.32 1.35 -5.36
CA GLU A 213 -21.65 1.18 -5.99
C GLU A 213 -22.54 0.25 -5.17
N SER A 214 -21.95 -0.73 -4.46
CA SER A 214 -22.69 -1.72 -3.66
C SER A 214 -21.82 -2.39 -2.61
N ALA A 215 -22.46 -2.98 -1.60
CA ALA A 215 -21.77 -3.84 -0.62
C ALA A 215 -21.01 -4.98 -1.30
N ARG A 216 -21.57 -5.58 -2.35
CA ARG A 216 -20.93 -6.65 -3.13
C ARG A 216 -19.65 -6.16 -3.79
N GLN A 217 -19.67 -4.97 -4.41
CA GLN A 217 -18.48 -4.37 -5.00
C GLN A 217 -17.40 -4.13 -3.93
N LEU A 218 -17.75 -3.57 -2.76
CA LEU A 218 -16.79 -3.36 -1.68
C LEU A 218 -16.13 -4.66 -1.22
N ILE A 219 -16.91 -5.72 -1.01
CA ILE A 219 -16.40 -7.04 -0.64
C ILE A 219 -15.46 -7.57 -1.75
N GLN A 220 -15.85 -7.41 -3.02
CA GLN A 220 -15.04 -7.83 -4.16
C GLN A 220 -13.72 -7.05 -4.26
N LEU A 221 -13.73 -5.72 -4.09
CA LEU A 221 -12.53 -4.88 -4.08
C LEU A 221 -11.51 -5.38 -3.03
N LEU A 222 -11.97 -5.70 -1.81
CA LEU A 222 -11.10 -6.21 -0.75
C LEU A 222 -10.65 -7.65 -1.01
N THR A 223 -11.49 -8.46 -1.64
CA THR A 223 -11.15 -9.85 -2.00
C THR A 223 -10.09 -9.92 -3.09
N ASP A 224 -10.17 -9.02 -4.07
CA ASP A 224 -9.29 -9.05 -5.25
C ASP A 224 -8.03 -8.21 -5.11
N GLY A 225 -8.06 -7.20 -4.22
CA GLY A 225 -7.00 -6.20 -4.15
C GLY A 225 -6.23 -6.16 -2.84
N THR A 226 -6.47 -7.09 -1.91
CA THR A 226 -5.73 -7.13 -0.64
C THR A 226 -5.27 -8.55 -0.32
N VAL A 227 -4.21 -8.68 0.48
CA VAL A 227 -3.69 -9.99 0.88
C VAL A 227 -4.49 -10.58 2.05
N ARG A 228 -4.50 -9.86 3.17
CA ARG A 228 -5.12 -10.34 4.42
C ARG A 228 -6.65 -10.45 4.33
N MET A 229 -7.33 -9.39 3.85
CA MET A 229 -8.79 -9.43 3.74
C MET A 229 -9.26 -10.43 2.71
N SER A 230 -8.55 -10.58 1.60
CA SER A 230 -8.78 -11.65 0.62
C SER A 230 -8.76 -13.02 1.30
N SER A 231 -7.72 -13.31 2.10
CA SER A 231 -7.58 -14.59 2.79
C SER A 231 -8.73 -14.83 3.79
N VAL A 232 -9.14 -13.79 4.53
CA VAL A 232 -10.26 -13.85 5.48
C VAL A 232 -11.58 -14.12 4.75
N ILE A 233 -11.89 -13.33 3.72
CA ILE A 233 -13.17 -13.41 3.00
C ILE A 233 -13.29 -14.78 2.28
N ARG A 234 -12.23 -15.22 1.61
CA ARG A 234 -12.20 -16.50 0.89
C ARG A 234 -12.30 -17.72 1.82
N SER A 235 -11.95 -17.59 3.09
CA SER A 235 -12.09 -18.65 4.09
C SER A 235 -13.50 -18.75 4.67
N LEU A 236 -14.39 -17.79 4.39
CA LEU A 236 -15.79 -17.87 4.83
C LEU A 236 -16.56 -18.96 4.08
N PRO A 237 -17.39 -19.75 4.77
CA PRO A 237 -18.32 -20.67 4.13
C PRO A 237 -19.26 -19.92 3.17
N GLN A 238 -19.62 -20.57 2.07
CA GLN A 238 -20.42 -19.95 1.01
C GLN A 238 -21.81 -19.45 1.51
N ASP A 239 -22.42 -20.17 2.44
CA ASP A 239 -23.69 -19.79 3.08
C ASP A 239 -23.58 -18.49 3.89
N LYS A 240 -22.38 -18.12 4.33
CA LYS A 240 -22.11 -16.87 5.06
C LYS A 240 -21.98 -15.63 4.16
N MET A 241 -21.75 -15.80 2.86
CA MET A 241 -21.53 -14.68 1.96
C MET A 241 -22.75 -13.77 1.79
N ALA A 242 -23.96 -14.32 1.82
CA ALA A 242 -25.20 -13.53 1.79
C ALA A 242 -25.33 -12.68 3.08
N LEU A 243 -25.05 -13.27 4.23
CA LEU A 243 -25.09 -12.58 5.52
C LEU A 243 -24.01 -11.48 5.60
N LEU A 244 -22.80 -11.77 5.11
CA LEU A 244 -21.73 -10.78 5.00
C LEU A 244 -22.19 -9.58 4.15
N THR A 245 -22.74 -9.84 2.98
CA THR A 245 -23.21 -8.78 2.07
C THR A 245 -24.28 -7.91 2.73
N MET A 246 -25.26 -8.51 3.38
CA MET A 246 -26.32 -7.78 4.11
C MET A 246 -25.77 -6.95 5.28
N ALA A 247 -24.79 -7.46 6.01
CA ALA A 247 -24.16 -6.74 7.11
C ALA A 247 -23.35 -5.54 6.63
N VAL A 248 -22.58 -5.71 5.53
CA VAL A 248 -21.83 -4.60 4.89
C VAL A 248 -22.80 -3.57 4.34
N GLU A 249 -23.86 -3.97 3.61
CA GLU A 249 -24.86 -3.07 3.05
C GLU A 249 -25.49 -2.17 4.13
N ARG A 250 -25.93 -2.76 5.23
CA ARG A 250 -26.44 -2.02 6.39
C ARG A 250 -25.41 -1.03 6.96
N SER A 251 -24.13 -1.40 6.96
CA SER A 251 -23.06 -0.57 7.54
C SER A 251 -22.70 0.61 6.63
N ILE A 252 -22.76 0.45 5.30
CA ILE A 252 -22.41 1.51 4.35
C ILE A 252 -23.60 2.44 4.03
N GLU A 253 -24.83 2.08 4.38
CA GLU A 253 -26.03 2.85 4.06
C GLU A 253 -25.95 4.32 4.52
N ARG A 254 -25.35 4.58 5.67
CA ARG A 254 -25.13 5.95 6.20
C ARG A 254 -24.21 6.82 5.35
N TYR A 255 -23.51 6.24 4.37
CA TYR A 255 -22.61 6.94 3.44
C TYR A 255 -23.23 7.10 2.05
N ARG A 256 -24.53 6.86 1.90
CA ARG A 256 -25.22 6.97 0.62
C ARG A 256 -25.27 8.42 0.14
N GLU A 257 -24.82 8.62 -1.10
CA GLU A 257 -24.95 9.88 -1.85
C GLU A 257 -25.45 9.57 -3.26
N GLY A 258 -26.74 9.76 -3.50
CA GLY A 258 -27.38 9.36 -4.76
C GLY A 258 -27.28 7.85 -4.99
N ASP A 259 -26.74 7.46 -6.13
CA ASP A 259 -26.63 6.04 -6.54
C ASP A 259 -25.37 5.34 -6.02
N VAL A 260 -24.51 6.03 -5.26
CA VAL A 260 -23.26 5.49 -4.73
C VAL A 260 -23.12 5.71 -3.22
N PHE A 261 -22.17 5.01 -2.62
CA PHE A 261 -21.74 5.22 -1.23
C PHE A 261 -20.37 5.89 -1.20
N LYS A 262 -20.24 7.01 -0.50
CA LYS A 262 -18.97 7.72 -0.29
C LYS A 262 -18.31 7.28 1.02
N VAL A 263 -17.73 6.08 1.00
CA VAL A 263 -17.14 5.48 2.21
C VAL A 263 -15.75 6.06 2.45
N PRO A 264 -15.47 6.63 3.65
CA PRO A 264 -14.17 7.21 3.94
C PRO A 264 -13.04 6.17 3.91
N ALA A 265 -12.01 6.45 3.13
CA ALA A 265 -10.70 5.81 3.19
C ALA A 265 -9.73 6.75 3.89
N ALA A 266 -8.92 6.24 4.82
CA ALA A 266 -7.96 7.03 5.57
C ALA A 266 -6.55 6.44 5.51
N ALA A 267 -5.57 7.32 5.32
CA ALA A 267 -4.16 6.97 5.22
C ALA A 267 -3.29 7.92 6.07
N ILE A 268 -2.10 7.48 6.39
CA ILE A 268 -1.03 8.32 6.93
C ILE A 268 0.02 8.48 5.84
N LEU A 269 0.37 9.71 5.54
CA LEU A 269 1.52 10.08 4.71
C LEU A 269 2.65 10.52 5.64
N ALA A 270 3.83 9.92 5.48
CA ALA A 270 5.03 10.29 6.22
C ALA A 270 6.19 10.62 5.28
N VAL A 271 7.02 11.58 5.66
CA VAL A 271 8.14 12.08 4.83
C VAL A 271 9.41 12.20 5.66
N GLY A 272 10.51 11.68 5.11
CA GLY A 272 11.86 11.83 5.61
C GLY A 272 12.78 12.41 4.54
N ALA A 273 13.86 13.09 4.96
CA ALA A 273 14.91 13.57 4.07
C ALA A 273 16.27 12.94 4.46
N LYS A 274 17.10 12.66 3.46
CA LYS A 274 18.48 12.23 3.69
C LYS A 274 19.34 13.46 3.94
N ALA A 275 19.95 13.56 5.14
CA ALA A 275 20.91 14.59 5.49
C ALA A 275 22.25 14.40 4.78
#